data_be79191aa12b93870144c25519ac4aed
#
_entry.id   be79191aa12b93870144c25519ac4aed
#
_cell.length_a   1.000
_cell.length_b   1.000
_cell.length_c   1.000
_cell.angle_alpha   90.00
_cell.angle_beta   90.00
_cell.angle_gamma   90.00
#
_symmetry.space_group_name_H-M   'P 1'
#
loop_
_entity.id
_entity.type
_entity.pdbx_description
1 polymer ?
#
loop_
_entity_poly.entity_id
_entity_poly.type
_entity_poly.pdbx_seq_one_letter_code
_entity_poly.pdbx_strand_id
1 'polypeptide(L)'
;MTNSVNRRKFLRGSAVAAAASLAAPSIARAEGTVLKMQAAWGGGIFLENAQSYVDRVHAMAGDALKIDLLPVNSVVKTSQMQDAVHRGVLDAAHYVPAYWYSKSKTASLFGTGPCFGWSSQEVLGWVNYGGGQELFDELMGSLGLDVVSFFNSPMPAQPLGWFKEEIKDASQMDGLKYRTVGLAADVLLEMGMSVVQLPGGEIQPAMKSGLIDAAEFNNPTSDRDFGMQDVSKHYHLASFHQSQEFFEVTFNKTKYEALPEELQAILKYASEAENSNFYWHNTKRYADDLKTLRDEQGVNVYRTPDSVMSAQLEAWDIVVDRISGEDEFFAKVIDSQKVYAESVMNYLNLNQPDYKLAYAHYFG
;
A
#
# COMPACT_ATOMS: atom_id res chain seq x y z
N MET A 1 -43.87 55.98 -44.32
CA MET A 1 -43.51 54.77 -45.10
C MET A 1 -43.29 53.66 -44.10
N THR A 2 -44.28 52.82 -43.88
CA THR A 2 -44.23 51.72 -42.89
C THR A 2 -43.85 50.43 -43.61
N ASN A 3 -42.63 49.92 -43.38
CA ASN A 3 -42.21 48.61 -43.87
C ASN A 3 -42.88 47.50 -43.10
N SER A 4 -43.86 46.84 -43.63
CA SER A 4 -44.46 45.64 -43.09
C SER A 4 -43.58 44.44 -43.33
N VAL A 5 -42.98 43.90 -42.23
CA VAL A 5 -42.24 42.63 -42.27
C VAL A 5 -43.18 41.47 -42.53
N ASN A 6 -42.95 40.79 -43.65
CA ASN A 6 -43.81 39.73 -44.17
C ASN A 6 -43.70 38.47 -43.28
N ARG A 7 -44.75 38.12 -42.51
CA ARG A 7 -44.87 36.98 -41.62
C ARG A 7 -44.45 35.62 -42.24
N ARG A 8 -44.58 35.46 -43.54
CA ARG A 8 -44.16 34.23 -44.25
C ARG A 8 -42.63 34.07 -44.33
N LYS A 9 -41.82 35.17 -44.31
CA LYS A 9 -40.36 35.09 -44.29
C LYS A 9 -39.84 34.76 -42.88
N PHE A 10 -40.53 35.17 -41.81
CA PHE A 10 -40.19 34.84 -40.43
C PHE A 10 -40.39 33.34 -40.13
N LEU A 11 -41.47 32.75 -40.63
CA LEU A 11 -41.77 31.32 -40.40
C LEU A 11 -40.86 30.37 -41.18
N ARG A 12 -40.28 30.80 -42.31
CA ARG A 12 -39.26 29.98 -43.04
C ARG A 12 -37.90 30.03 -42.39
N GLY A 13 -37.52 31.11 -41.69
CA GLY A 13 -36.27 31.20 -40.92
C GLY A 13 -36.28 30.37 -39.64
N SER A 14 -37.45 30.26 -38.97
CA SER A 14 -37.62 29.49 -37.74
C SER A 14 -37.63 27.98 -37.97
N ALA A 15 -38.00 27.48 -39.13
CA ALA A 15 -37.99 26.05 -39.45
C ALA A 15 -36.59 25.51 -39.73
N VAL A 16 -35.64 26.34 -40.19
CA VAL A 16 -34.24 25.94 -40.41
C VAL A 16 -33.48 25.95 -39.09
N ALA A 17 -33.79 26.83 -38.15
CA ALA A 17 -33.17 26.86 -36.81
C ALA A 17 -33.64 25.70 -35.91
N ALA A 18 -34.88 25.21 -36.10
CA ALA A 18 -35.39 24.05 -35.35
C ALA A 18 -34.82 22.69 -35.85
N ALA A 19 -34.40 22.59 -37.11
CA ALA A 19 -33.80 21.38 -37.65
C ALA A 19 -32.29 21.22 -37.29
N ALA A 20 -31.59 22.32 -36.94
CA ALA A 20 -30.19 22.30 -36.52
C ALA A 20 -30.04 21.88 -35.07
N SER A 21 -31.08 21.93 -34.26
CA SER A 21 -31.03 21.53 -32.83
C SER A 21 -31.31 20.02 -32.61
N LEU A 22 -31.61 19.26 -33.67
CA LEU A 22 -31.82 17.81 -33.57
C LEU A 22 -30.61 16.95 -33.98
N ALA A 23 -29.51 17.60 -34.39
CA ALA A 23 -28.24 16.93 -34.66
C ALA A 23 -27.21 17.19 -33.54
N ALA A 24 -27.66 17.19 -32.27
CA ALA A 24 -26.71 16.92 -31.18
C ALA A 24 -26.22 15.49 -31.41
N PRO A 25 -24.90 15.25 -31.52
CA PRO A 25 -24.42 13.89 -31.58
C PRO A 25 -24.95 13.19 -30.33
N SER A 26 -25.80 12.17 -30.51
CA SER A 26 -26.03 11.22 -29.43
C SER A 26 -24.65 10.67 -29.14
N ILE A 27 -24.10 11.04 -27.98
CA ILE A 27 -22.97 10.33 -27.40
C ILE A 27 -23.51 8.90 -27.27
N ALA A 28 -23.15 8.04 -28.22
CA ALA A 28 -23.34 6.62 -28.03
C ALA A 28 -22.60 6.34 -26.71
N ARG A 29 -23.34 6.09 -25.64
CA ARG A 29 -22.77 5.56 -24.41
C ARG A 29 -22.14 4.25 -24.85
N ALA A 30 -20.80 4.24 -25.02
CA ALA A 30 -20.07 3.01 -25.12
C ALA A 30 -20.49 2.16 -23.91
N GLU A 31 -20.81 0.90 -24.13
CA GLU A 31 -20.99 -0.04 -23.01
C GLU A 31 -19.80 0.15 -22.06
N GLY A 32 -20.10 0.39 -20.76
CA GLY A 32 -19.08 0.70 -19.79
C GLY A 32 -18.05 -0.42 -19.72
N THR A 33 -16.78 -0.06 -19.64
CA THR A 33 -15.70 -1.05 -19.47
C THR A 33 -15.78 -1.66 -18.08
N VAL A 34 -15.66 -2.99 -17.97
CA VAL A 34 -15.55 -3.70 -16.70
C VAL A 34 -14.16 -4.33 -16.61
N LEU A 35 -13.40 -3.99 -15.57
CA LEU A 35 -12.10 -4.57 -15.28
C LEU A 35 -12.24 -5.59 -14.16
N LYS A 36 -11.71 -6.80 -14.36
CA LYS A 36 -11.64 -7.84 -13.35
C LYS A 36 -10.38 -7.65 -12.51
N MET A 37 -10.56 -7.29 -11.23
CA MET A 37 -9.49 -7.10 -10.26
C MET A 37 -9.54 -8.18 -9.19
N GLN A 38 -8.42 -8.81 -8.87
CA GLN A 38 -8.31 -9.67 -7.69
C GLN A 38 -7.46 -8.98 -6.62
N ALA A 39 -7.95 -8.98 -5.39
CA ALA A 39 -7.17 -8.58 -4.21
C ALA A 39 -6.39 -9.77 -3.63
N ALA A 40 -5.24 -9.49 -3.01
CA ALA A 40 -4.49 -10.48 -2.24
C ALA A 40 -5.12 -10.76 -0.85
N TRP A 41 -6.28 -10.21 -0.58
CA TRP A 41 -6.97 -10.18 0.72
C TRP A 41 -8.25 -10.99 0.68
N GLY A 42 -8.49 -11.76 1.77
CA GLY A 42 -9.70 -12.59 1.91
C GLY A 42 -10.85 -11.89 2.63
N GLY A 43 -10.57 -10.81 3.35
CA GLY A 43 -11.54 -10.06 4.15
C GLY A 43 -10.85 -9.04 5.05
N GLY A 44 -11.61 -8.46 6.00
CA GLY A 44 -11.14 -7.47 6.96
C GLY A 44 -10.65 -6.20 6.30
N ILE A 45 -9.89 -5.42 7.06
CA ILE A 45 -9.47 -4.06 6.69
C ILE A 45 -8.74 -3.97 5.34
N PHE A 46 -7.99 -5.00 4.94
CA PHE A 46 -7.24 -4.95 3.68
C PHE A 46 -8.15 -5.08 2.45
N LEU A 47 -9.18 -5.95 2.51
CA LEU A 47 -10.17 -6.04 1.43
C LEU A 47 -11.07 -4.79 1.42
N GLU A 48 -11.41 -4.25 2.59
CA GLU A 48 -12.14 -2.97 2.72
C GLU A 48 -11.39 -1.82 2.05
N ASN A 49 -10.05 -1.77 2.17
CA ASN A 49 -9.22 -0.76 1.52
C ASN A 49 -9.19 -0.93 -0.01
N ALA A 50 -9.11 -2.16 -0.50
CA ALA A 50 -9.25 -2.43 -1.93
C ALA A 50 -10.63 -1.99 -2.44
N GLN A 51 -11.70 -2.26 -1.68
CA GLN A 51 -13.06 -1.82 -2.00
C GLN A 51 -13.19 -0.29 -1.99
N SER A 52 -12.55 0.39 -1.02
CA SER A 52 -12.53 1.86 -0.95
C SER A 52 -11.93 2.51 -2.21
N TYR A 53 -10.83 1.95 -2.72
CA TYR A 53 -10.27 2.36 -4.02
C TYR A 53 -11.28 2.17 -5.15
N VAL A 54 -11.90 0.99 -5.23
CA VAL A 54 -12.89 0.65 -6.27
C VAL A 54 -14.10 1.59 -6.21
N ASP A 55 -14.61 1.88 -5.02
CA ASP A 55 -15.75 2.79 -4.82
C ASP A 55 -15.43 4.21 -5.31
N ARG A 56 -14.20 4.69 -5.13
CA ARG A 56 -13.75 5.98 -5.68
C ARG A 56 -13.71 5.97 -7.19
N VAL A 57 -13.17 4.91 -7.80
CA VAL A 57 -13.21 4.77 -9.26
C VAL A 57 -14.65 4.80 -9.76
N HIS A 58 -15.56 4.04 -9.14
CA HIS A 58 -16.98 4.01 -9.52
C HIS A 58 -17.67 5.36 -9.34
N ALA A 59 -17.34 6.08 -8.25
CA ALA A 59 -17.91 7.41 -7.99
C ALA A 59 -17.48 8.45 -9.04
N MET A 60 -16.26 8.38 -9.54
CA MET A 60 -15.72 9.31 -10.54
C MET A 60 -16.08 8.91 -11.97
N ALA A 61 -16.01 7.63 -12.30
CA ALA A 61 -16.25 7.13 -13.66
C ALA A 61 -17.72 6.89 -13.99
N GLY A 62 -18.59 6.78 -13.00
CA GLY A 62 -20.00 6.45 -13.20
C GLY A 62 -20.17 5.10 -13.89
N ASP A 63 -20.92 5.08 -15.02
CA ASP A 63 -21.16 3.87 -15.81
C ASP A 63 -20.08 3.63 -16.88
N ALA A 64 -19.14 4.54 -17.04
CA ALA A 64 -18.10 4.42 -18.07
C ALA A 64 -17.04 3.38 -17.72
N LEU A 65 -16.75 3.18 -16.40
CA LEU A 65 -15.78 2.20 -15.93
C LEU A 65 -16.27 1.57 -14.63
N LYS A 66 -16.23 0.25 -14.57
CA LYS A 66 -16.49 -0.54 -13.37
C LYS A 66 -15.30 -1.47 -13.10
N ILE A 67 -15.05 -1.75 -11.83
CA ILE A 67 -14.09 -2.76 -11.38
C ILE A 67 -14.88 -3.85 -10.65
N ASP A 68 -14.76 -5.08 -11.13
CA ASP A 68 -15.26 -6.29 -10.46
C ASP A 68 -14.16 -6.79 -9.51
N LEU A 69 -14.30 -6.46 -8.22
CA LEU A 69 -13.32 -6.79 -7.19
C LEU A 69 -13.57 -8.20 -6.65
N LEU A 70 -12.59 -9.05 -6.78
CA LEU A 70 -12.59 -10.43 -6.32
C LEU A 70 -11.64 -10.60 -5.12
N PRO A 71 -12.02 -11.35 -4.09
CA PRO A 71 -11.13 -11.66 -2.98
C PRO A 71 -10.00 -12.62 -3.38
N VAL A 72 -9.06 -12.84 -2.46
CA VAL A 72 -7.91 -13.74 -2.63
C VAL A 72 -8.31 -15.13 -3.13
N ASN A 73 -7.50 -15.71 -4.00
CA ASN A 73 -7.67 -17.07 -4.56
C ASN A 73 -8.94 -17.28 -5.41
N SER A 74 -9.64 -16.20 -5.81
CA SER A 74 -10.83 -16.35 -6.67
C SER A 74 -10.50 -16.78 -8.10
N VAL A 75 -9.36 -16.34 -8.63
CA VAL A 75 -8.91 -16.69 -9.99
C VAL A 75 -7.54 -17.40 -9.94
N VAL A 76 -6.58 -16.82 -9.22
CA VAL A 76 -5.20 -17.36 -9.08
C VAL A 76 -4.74 -17.22 -7.62
N LYS A 77 -3.71 -17.99 -7.25
CA LYS A 77 -3.04 -17.81 -5.94
C LYS A 77 -2.31 -16.46 -5.90
N THR A 78 -2.12 -15.89 -4.71
CA THR A 78 -1.45 -14.61 -4.52
C THR A 78 -0.10 -14.54 -5.23
N SER A 79 0.75 -15.57 -5.12
CA SER A 79 2.06 -15.64 -5.78
C SER A 79 2.01 -15.61 -7.31
N GLN A 80 0.85 -15.79 -7.91
CA GLN A 80 0.65 -15.80 -9.36
C GLN A 80 -0.05 -14.54 -9.89
N MET A 81 -0.48 -13.63 -9.00
CA MET A 81 -1.34 -12.49 -9.39
C MET A 81 -0.64 -11.54 -10.36
N GLN A 82 0.62 -11.19 -10.13
CA GLN A 82 1.38 -10.31 -10.99
C GLN A 82 1.52 -10.87 -12.42
N ASP A 83 1.85 -12.17 -12.53
CA ASP A 83 1.93 -12.86 -13.83
C ASP A 83 0.56 -13.00 -14.50
N ALA A 84 -0.52 -13.14 -13.71
CA ALA A 84 -1.89 -13.20 -14.22
C ALA A 84 -2.34 -11.85 -14.80
N VAL A 85 -1.95 -10.74 -14.16
CA VAL A 85 -2.20 -9.39 -14.69
C VAL A 85 -1.40 -9.17 -15.97
N HIS A 86 -0.09 -9.46 -15.97
CA HIS A 86 0.74 -9.34 -17.17
C HIS A 86 0.14 -10.10 -18.37
N ARG A 87 -0.33 -11.32 -18.15
CA ARG A 87 -0.91 -12.18 -19.21
C ARG A 87 -2.37 -11.89 -19.54
N GLY A 88 -3.02 -10.93 -18.88
CA GLY A 88 -4.42 -10.57 -19.11
C GLY A 88 -5.44 -11.62 -18.61
N VAL A 89 -5.06 -12.55 -17.75
CA VAL A 89 -5.98 -13.46 -17.02
C VAL A 89 -6.78 -12.67 -15.99
N LEU A 90 -6.12 -11.70 -15.35
CA LEU A 90 -6.71 -10.61 -14.58
C LEU A 90 -6.47 -9.31 -15.33
N ASP A 91 -7.42 -8.37 -15.27
CA ASP A 91 -7.23 -7.02 -15.82
C ASP A 91 -6.47 -6.13 -14.84
N ALA A 92 -6.63 -6.39 -13.54
CA ALA A 92 -5.96 -5.68 -12.47
C ALA A 92 -5.77 -6.55 -11.21
N ALA A 93 -4.93 -6.06 -10.29
CA ALA A 93 -4.73 -6.67 -8.98
C ALA A 93 -4.46 -5.60 -7.91
N HIS A 94 -4.75 -5.94 -6.65
CA HIS A 94 -4.47 -5.13 -5.47
C HIS A 94 -3.70 -5.97 -4.44
N TYR A 95 -2.45 -5.57 -4.12
CA TYR A 95 -1.52 -6.31 -3.26
C TYR A 95 -0.46 -5.37 -2.66
N VAL A 96 0.64 -5.91 -2.12
CA VAL A 96 1.81 -5.15 -1.64
C VAL A 96 3.07 -5.57 -2.39
N PRO A 97 4.00 -4.64 -2.67
CA PRO A 97 5.25 -4.94 -3.38
C PRO A 97 6.14 -5.96 -2.66
N ALA A 98 6.10 -6.02 -1.34
CA ALA A 98 6.87 -6.97 -0.53
C ALA A 98 6.61 -8.44 -0.87
N TYR A 99 5.44 -8.77 -1.44
CA TYR A 99 5.11 -10.14 -1.86
C TYR A 99 5.93 -10.63 -3.06
N TRP A 100 6.58 -9.72 -3.77
CA TRP A 100 7.42 -10.05 -4.94
C TRP A 100 8.90 -10.22 -4.59
N TYR A 101 9.23 -10.26 -3.31
CA TYR A 101 10.59 -10.49 -2.79
C TYR A 101 11.29 -11.67 -3.46
N SER A 102 10.60 -12.80 -3.69
CA SER A 102 11.17 -13.98 -4.35
C SER A 102 11.47 -13.79 -5.84
N LYS A 103 10.87 -12.80 -6.51
CA LYS A 103 11.17 -12.44 -7.89
C LYS A 103 12.34 -11.46 -7.96
N SER A 104 12.32 -10.45 -7.08
CA SER A 104 13.39 -9.48 -6.90
C SER A 104 13.31 -8.88 -5.50
N LYS A 105 14.42 -8.88 -4.77
CA LYS A 105 14.52 -8.19 -3.48
C LYS A 105 14.24 -6.70 -3.61
N THR A 106 14.60 -6.10 -4.75
CA THR A 106 14.36 -4.70 -5.08
C THR A 106 12.88 -4.34 -5.06
N ALA A 107 11.97 -5.27 -5.40
CA ALA A 107 10.53 -5.02 -5.32
C ALA A 107 10.10 -4.64 -3.88
N SER A 108 10.72 -5.21 -2.86
CA SER A 108 10.41 -4.88 -1.46
C SER A 108 10.74 -3.42 -1.12
N LEU A 109 11.74 -2.79 -1.77
CA LEU A 109 12.10 -1.39 -1.51
C LEU A 109 10.97 -0.40 -1.82
N PHE A 110 9.99 -0.81 -2.62
CA PHE A 110 8.78 -0.02 -2.93
C PHE A 110 7.63 -0.23 -1.92
N GLY A 111 7.89 -0.86 -0.77
CA GLY A 111 6.90 -1.06 0.28
C GLY A 111 7.51 -1.45 1.61
N THR A 112 8.71 -2.00 1.61
CA THR A 112 9.46 -2.37 2.82
C THR A 112 10.93 -2.11 2.55
N GLY A 113 11.48 -1.10 3.15
CA GLY A 113 12.89 -0.72 2.96
C GLY A 113 13.49 -0.11 4.22
N PRO A 114 14.76 0.28 4.19
CA PRO A 114 15.41 0.93 5.31
C PRO A 114 14.70 2.24 5.65
N CYS A 115 14.59 2.50 6.96
CA CYS A 115 14.06 3.75 7.45
C CYS A 115 15.14 4.84 7.42
N PHE A 116 15.12 5.70 6.41
CA PHE A 116 15.99 6.88 6.31
C PHE A 116 15.42 8.10 7.08
N GLY A 117 14.73 7.86 8.20
CA GLY A 117 14.07 8.87 9.01
C GLY A 117 12.66 9.25 8.50
N TRP A 118 12.17 8.61 7.48
CA TRP A 118 10.91 8.88 6.81
C TRP A 118 9.81 7.85 7.14
N SER A 119 8.56 8.18 6.81
CA SER A 119 7.41 7.28 6.90
C SER A 119 6.92 6.90 5.50
N SER A 120 5.88 6.07 5.42
CA SER A 120 5.21 5.73 4.15
C SER A 120 4.74 6.95 3.36
N GLN A 121 4.43 8.06 4.03
CA GLN A 121 4.00 9.30 3.36
C GLN A 121 5.13 9.90 2.52
N GLU A 122 6.34 10.02 3.10
CA GLU A 122 7.49 10.56 2.40
C GLU A 122 8.01 9.60 1.34
N VAL A 123 7.87 8.27 1.56
CA VAL A 123 8.21 7.27 0.52
C VAL A 123 7.29 7.40 -0.69
N LEU A 124 5.98 7.61 -0.50
CA LEU A 124 5.07 7.93 -1.61
C LEU A 124 5.41 9.27 -2.27
N GLY A 125 5.93 10.24 -1.49
CA GLY A 125 6.51 11.47 -2.04
C GLY A 125 7.70 11.19 -2.96
N TRP A 126 8.61 10.29 -2.56
CA TRP A 126 9.71 9.82 -3.42
C TRP A 126 9.21 9.10 -4.67
N VAL A 127 8.21 8.22 -4.53
CA VAL A 127 7.61 7.54 -5.69
C VAL A 127 7.10 8.56 -6.71
N ASN A 128 6.36 9.58 -6.28
CA ASN A 128 5.69 10.51 -7.20
C ASN A 128 6.57 11.67 -7.67
N TYR A 129 7.61 12.06 -6.91
CA TYR A 129 8.41 13.29 -7.17
C TYR A 129 9.91 13.10 -7.03
N GLY A 130 10.37 11.89 -6.66
CA GLY A 130 11.77 11.56 -6.48
C GLY A 130 12.33 10.54 -7.47
N GLY A 131 11.57 10.18 -8.51
CA GLY A 131 11.99 9.20 -9.52
C GLY A 131 11.65 7.75 -9.17
N GLY A 132 10.89 7.52 -8.07
CA GLY A 132 10.54 6.17 -7.64
C GLY A 132 9.63 5.45 -8.61
N GLN A 133 8.66 6.14 -9.24
CA GLN A 133 7.75 5.51 -10.22
C GLN A 133 8.51 5.01 -11.45
N GLU A 134 9.43 5.82 -11.99
CA GLU A 134 10.26 5.46 -13.13
C GLU A 134 11.16 4.24 -12.81
N LEU A 135 11.70 4.18 -11.61
CA LEU A 135 12.49 3.03 -11.14
C LEU A 135 11.63 1.78 -10.97
N PHE A 136 10.39 1.92 -10.51
CA PHE A 136 9.48 0.79 -10.43
C PHE A 136 9.08 0.26 -11.80
N ASP A 137 8.79 1.15 -12.75
CA ASP A 137 8.47 0.77 -14.12
C ASP A 137 9.67 0.08 -14.81
N GLU A 138 10.90 0.55 -14.55
CA GLU A 138 12.15 -0.12 -14.99
C GLU A 138 12.28 -1.52 -14.37
N LEU A 139 11.98 -1.66 -13.07
CA LEU A 139 11.96 -2.97 -12.40
C LEU A 139 10.96 -3.92 -13.05
N MET A 140 9.71 -3.49 -13.28
CA MET A 140 8.70 -4.33 -13.91
C MET A 140 9.12 -4.75 -15.32
N GLY A 141 9.68 -3.83 -16.10
CA GLY A 141 10.24 -4.12 -17.43
C GLY A 141 11.37 -5.14 -17.37
N SER A 142 12.29 -5.04 -16.40
CA SER A 142 13.39 -5.99 -16.20
C SER A 142 12.93 -7.41 -15.84
N LEU A 143 11.79 -7.50 -15.16
CA LEU A 143 11.12 -8.78 -14.82
C LEU A 143 10.26 -9.32 -15.97
N GLY A 144 10.21 -8.62 -17.12
CA GLY A 144 9.38 -9.00 -18.27
C GLY A 144 7.88 -8.84 -18.04
N LEU A 145 7.49 -7.91 -17.19
CA LEU A 145 6.10 -7.67 -16.80
C LEU A 145 5.55 -6.41 -17.50
N ASP A 146 4.61 -6.57 -18.41
CA ASP A 146 3.89 -5.48 -19.09
C ASP A 146 2.69 -5.06 -18.22
N VAL A 147 2.95 -4.21 -17.25
CA VAL A 147 1.95 -3.72 -16.29
C VAL A 147 2.07 -2.21 -16.10
N VAL A 148 1.02 -1.59 -15.59
CA VAL A 148 1.00 -0.21 -15.10
C VAL A 148 0.57 -0.26 -13.63
N SER A 149 1.39 0.30 -12.73
CA SER A 149 1.14 0.25 -11.30
C SER A 149 1.04 1.64 -10.69
N PHE A 150 0.17 1.77 -9.71
CA PHE A 150 0.04 2.93 -8.83
C PHE A 150 0.13 2.48 -7.38
N PHE A 151 0.72 3.32 -6.53
CA PHE A 151 0.81 3.04 -5.11
C PHE A 151 -0.20 3.88 -4.33
N ASN A 152 -0.78 3.29 -3.30
CA ASN A 152 -1.74 3.96 -2.45
C ASN A 152 -1.71 3.45 -1.01
N SER A 153 -2.51 4.09 -0.15
CA SER A 153 -2.77 3.62 1.20
C SER A 153 -1.51 3.49 2.06
N PRO A 154 -0.78 4.60 2.29
CA PRO A 154 0.43 4.58 3.11
C PRO A 154 0.10 4.17 4.55
N MET A 155 0.70 3.07 5.00
CA MET A 155 0.49 2.52 6.34
C MET A 155 1.45 3.18 7.34
N PRO A 156 1.03 3.41 8.59
CA PRO A 156 1.98 3.65 9.69
C PRO A 156 2.98 2.50 9.81
N ALA A 157 4.13 2.76 10.47
CA ALA A 157 5.10 1.72 10.77
C ALA A 157 4.43 0.51 11.42
N GLN A 158 4.76 -0.67 10.94
CA GLN A 158 4.23 -1.91 11.51
C GLN A 158 4.72 -2.10 12.94
N PRO A 159 3.90 -2.71 13.80
CA PRO A 159 4.36 -3.21 15.09
C PRO A 159 5.53 -4.17 14.94
N LEU A 160 6.45 -4.21 15.90
CA LEU A 160 7.39 -5.33 16.00
C LEU A 160 6.62 -6.65 16.16
N GLY A 161 5.43 -6.59 16.72
CA GLY A 161 4.46 -7.69 16.69
C GLY A 161 4.19 -8.32 18.06
N TRP A 162 3.78 -9.57 18.00
CA TRP A 162 3.28 -10.37 19.13
C TRP A 162 4.33 -11.37 19.56
N PHE A 163 4.60 -11.41 20.88
CA PHE A 163 5.63 -12.25 21.49
C PHE A 163 5.04 -13.10 22.61
N LYS A 164 5.66 -14.23 22.91
CA LYS A 164 5.27 -15.04 24.09
C LYS A 164 5.53 -14.32 25.41
N GLU A 165 6.57 -13.47 25.44
CA GLU A 165 7.01 -12.71 26.61
C GLU A 165 7.37 -11.27 26.21
N GLU A 166 7.48 -10.38 27.18
CA GLU A 166 7.95 -9.01 26.97
C GLU A 166 9.41 -8.99 26.51
N ILE A 167 9.70 -8.28 25.44
CA ILE A 167 11.06 -8.00 24.94
C ILE A 167 11.56 -6.70 25.60
N LYS A 168 12.65 -6.79 26.37
CA LYS A 168 13.23 -5.67 27.11
C LYS A 168 14.50 -5.12 26.49
N ASP A 169 15.19 -5.92 25.70
CA ASP A 169 16.39 -5.53 24.98
C ASP A 169 16.66 -6.43 23.76
N ALA A 170 17.63 -6.01 22.92
CA ALA A 170 17.97 -6.70 21.68
C ALA A 170 18.51 -8.12 21.87
N SER A 171 19.14 -8.43 23.00
CA SER A 171 19.72 -9.76 23.23
C SER A 171 18.67 -10.86 23.32
N GLN A 172 17.42 -10.50 23.66
CA GLN A 172 16.31 -11.44 23.71
C GLN A 172 15.76 -11.81 22.32
N MET A 173 16.22 -11.12 21.27
CA MET A 173 15.78 -11.42 19.90
C MET A 173 16.55 -12.62 19.32
N ASP A 174 17.77 -12.89 19.79
CA ASP A 174 18.62 -13.96 19.28
C ASP A 174 17.95 -15.34 19.44
N GLY A 175 17.95 -16.11 18.33
CA GLY A 175 17.35 -17.46 18.27
C GLY A 175 15.82 -17.53 18.26
N LEU A 176 15.08 -16.41 18.43
CA LEU A 176 13.63 -16.44 18.37
C LEU A 176 13.13 -16.89 16.98
N LYS A 177 12.15 -17.78 16.98
CA LYS A 177 11.46 -18.20 15.75
C LYS A 177 10.38 -17.17 15.44
N TYR A 178 10.64 -16.37 14.41
CA TYR A 178 9.82 -15.24 14.08
C TYR A 178 9.24 -15.34 12.66
N ARG A 179 8.00 -14.91 12.49
CA ARG A 179 7.36 -14.81 11.18
C ARG A 179 7.35 -13.37 10.69
N THR A 180 7.87 -13.14 9.49
CA THR A 180 7.74 -11.87 8.75
C THR A 180 7.75 -12.12 7.24
N VAL A 181 7.79 -11.05 6.42
CA VAL A 181 7.81 -11.10 4.95
C VAL A 181 8.79 -10.09 4.36
N GLY A 182 9.16 -10.27 3.08
CA GLY A 182 9.98 -9.31 2.34
C GLY A 182 11.38 -9.14 2.91
N LEU A 183 11.96 -7.96 2.72
CA LEU A 183 13.31 -7.60 3.23
C LEU A 183 13.41 -7.58 4.75
N ALA A 184 12.29 -7.43 5.48
CA ALA A 184 12.29 -7.55 6.92
C ALA A 184 12.82 -8.91 7.39
N ALA A 185 12.66 -9.96 6.58
CA ALA A 185 13.24 -11.26 6.87
C ALA A 185 14.78 -11.23 6.88
N ASP A 186 15.42 -10.55 5.93
CA ASP A 186 16.88 -10.39 5.89
C ASP A 186 17.38 -9.62 7.13
N VAL A 187 16.68 -8.56 7.54
CA VAL A 187 17.04 -7.74 8.72
C VAL A 187 16.96 -8.56 9.99
N LEU A 188 15.87 -9.29 10.21
CA LEU A 188 15.70 -10.07 11.43
C LEU A 188 16.61 -11.30 11.47
N LEU A 189 16.95 -11.89 10.31
CA LEU A 189 18.00 -12.91 10.22
C LEU A 189 19.36 -12.35 10.61
N GLU A 190 19.70 -11.13 10.18
CA GLU A 190 20.95 -10.47 10.56
C GLU A 190 21.04 -10.19 12.07
N MET A 191 19.89 -9.96 12.72
CA MET A 191 19.76 -9.83 14.18
C MET A 191 19.83 -11.17 14.94
N GLY A 192 20.13 -12.29 14.27
CA GLY A 192 20.26 -13.62 14.89
C GLY A 192 18.96 -14.39 15.06
N MET A 193 17.82 -13.90 14.54
CA MET A 193 16.53 -14.59 14.66
C MET A 193 16.42 -15.76 13.67
N SER A 194 15.58 -16.73 14.00
CA SER A 194 15.17 -17.81 13.07
C SER A 194 13.89 -17.41 12.36
N VAL A 195 14.00 -16.89 11.11
CA VAL A 195 12.87 -16.34 10.39
C VAL A 195 12.19 -17.37 9.50
N VAL A 196 10.85 -17.39 9.53
CA VAL A 196 10.01 -18.15 8.62
C VAL A 196 9.02 -17.22 7.90
N GLN A 197 8.74 -17.50 6.64
CA GLN A 197 7.75 -16.77 5.85
C GLN A 197 6.49 -17.65 5.73
N LEU A 198 5.38 -17.19 6.30
CA LEU A 198 4.09 -17.86 6.26
C LEU A 198 3.01 -16.90 5.77
N PRO A 199 1.99 -17.39 5.03
CA PRO A 199 0.77 -16.62 4.76
C PRO A 199 0.11 -16.14 6.06
N GLY A 200 -0.54 -14.98 6.01
CA GLY A 200 -1.18 -14.37 7.19
C GLY A 200 -2.10 -15.32 7.95
N GLY A 201 -2.96 -16.08 7.24
CA GLY A 201 -3.88 -17.04 7.86
C GLY A 201 -3.22 -18.21 8.61
N GLU A 202 -1.91 -18.43 8.44
CA GLU A 202 -1.16 -19.50 9.11
C GLU A 202 -0.43 -19.00 10.39
N ILE A 203 -0.39 -17.70 10.66
CA ILE A 203 0.35 -17.11 11.77
C ILE A 203 -0.21 -17.59 13.11
N GLN A 204 -1.52 -17.41 13.35
CA GLN A 204 -2.14 -17.77 14.61
C GLN A 204 -2.00 -19.28 14.93
N PRO A 205 -2.29 -20.21 13.99
CA PRO A 205 -2.03 -21.63 14.22
C PRO A 205 -0.57 -21.95 14.50
N ALA A 206 0.38 -21.31 13.84
CA ALA A 206 1.81 -21.50 14.05
C ALA A 206 2.26 -21.02 15.44
N MET A 207 1.78 -19.88 15.92
CA MET A 207 2.03 -19.41 17.29
C MET A 207 1.41 -20.35 18.32
N LYS A 208 0.16 -20.77 18.11
CA LYS A 208 -0.56 -21.67 19.03
C LYS A 208 0.12 -23.01 19.17
N SER A 209 0.65 -23.56 18.09
CA SER A 209 1.39 -24.84 18.11
C SER A 209 2.83 -24.73 18.63
N GLY A 210 3.36 -23.52 18.80
CA GLY A 210 4.75 -23.28 19.15
C GLY A 210 5.73 -23.49 18.00
N LEU A 211 5.25 -23.54 16.77
CA LEU A 211 6.11 -23.55 15.57
C LEU A 211 6.92 -22.27 15.46
N ILE A 212 6.31 -21.13 15.85
CA ILE A 212 6.95 -19.82 15.97
C ILE A 212 6.74 -19.24 17.37
N ASP A 213 7.67 -18.40 17.80
CA ASP A 213 7.66 -17.76 19.13
C ASP A 213 7.07 -16.35 19.08
N ALA A 214 7.17 -15.71 17.91
CA ALA A 214 6.69 -14.36 17.67
C ALA A 214 6.31 -14.15 16.20
N ALA A 215 5.47 -13.14 15.95
CA ALA A 215 5.05 -12.74 14.62
C ALA A 215 4.59 -11.30 14.57
N GLU A 216 4.82 -10.63 13.45
CA GLU A 216 4.04 -9.47 13.02
C GLU A 216 2.92 -9.91 12.06
N PHE A 217 1.90 -9.06 11.95
CA PHE A 217 1.00 -9.13 10.81
C PHE A 217 0.88 -7.77 10.13
N ASN A 218 0.34 -6.72 10.80
CA ASN A 218 0.42 -5.38 10.22
C ASN A 218 0.02 -4.24 11.18
N ASN A 219 -1.11 -4.34 11.89
CA ASN A 219 -1.66 -3.22 12.64
C ASN A 219 -2.67 -3.72 13.70
N PRO A 220 -3.02 -2.90 14.71
CA PRO A 220 -3.93 -3.32 15.77
C PRO A 220 -5.29 -3.85 15.31
N THR A 221 -5.83 -3.32 14.20
CA THR A 221 -7.12 -3.76 13.66
C THR A 221 -7.02 -5.14 13.03
N SER A 222 -6.09 -5.31 12.09
CA SER A 222 -5.91 -6.60 11.42
C SER A 222 -5.50 -7.69 12.40
N ASP A 223 -4.62 -7.38 13.34
CA ASP A 223 -4.09 -8.31 14.33
C ASP A 223 -5.21 -8.79 15.28
N ARG A 224 -6.09 -7.87 15.70
CA ARG A 224 -7.27 -8.19 16.48
C ARG A 224 -8.26 -9.05 15.70
N ASP A 225 -8.53 -8.72 14.44
CA ASP A 225 -9.44 -9.48 13.58
C ASP A 225 -8.91 -10.91 13.31
N PHE A 226 -7.57 -11.07 13.28
CA PHE A 226 -6.91 -12.37 13.22
C PHE A 226 -6.88 -13.14 14.56
N GLY A 227 -7.31 -12.52 15.65
CA GLY A 227 -7.31 -13.16 16.96
C GLY A 227 -5.92 -13.35 17.57
N MET A 228 -4.95 -12.46 17.26
CA MET A 228 -3.59 -12.54 17.80
C MET A 228 -3.57 -12.45 19.33
N GLN A 229 -4.49 -11.69 19.93
CA GLN A 229 -4.69 -11.58 21.35
C GLN A 229 -5.09 -12.89 22.04
N ASP A 230 -5.53 -13.89 21.30
CA ASP A 230 -5.90 -15.22 21.84
C ASP A 230 -4.69 -16.15 21.97
N VAL A 231 -3.58 -15.84 21.29
CA VAL A 231 -2.35 -16.64 21.26
C VAL A 231 -1.16 -15.95 21.92
N SER A 232 -1.22 -14.62 22.09
CA SER A 232 -0.21 -13.82 22.81
C SER A 232 -0.85 -12.66 23.55
N LYS A 233 -0.17 -12.21 24.64
CA LYS A 233 -0.57 -11.03 25.40
C LYS A 233 0.49 -9.94 25.41
N HIS A 234 1.58 -10.09 24.69
CA HIS A 234 2.68 -9.13 24.62
C HIS A 234 2.80 -8.56 23.22
N TYR A 235 2.41 -7.29 23.05
CA TYR A 235 2.34 -6.58 21.79
C TYR A 235 3.28 -5.39 21.78
N HIS A 236 4.31 -5.45 20.92
CA HIS A 236 5.34 -4.42 20.79
C HIS A 236 5.08 -3.53 19.59
N LEU A 237 4.89 -2.24 19.82
CA LEU A 237 4.66 -1.21 18.82
C LEU A 237 5.97 -0.48 18.48
N ALA A 238 6.01 0.14 17.31
CA ALA A 238 7.13 0.87 16.75
C ALA A 238 8.33 -0.02 16.42
N SER A 239 8.68 -0.07 15.14
CA SER A 239 9.79 -0.90 14.68
C SER A 239 10.34 -0.35 13.35
N PHE A 240 11.63 -0.57 13.12
CA PHE A 240 12.28 -0.23 11.86
C PHE A 240 12.43 -1.42 10.91
N HIS A 241 12.00 -2.62 11.29
CA HIS A 241 12.05 -3.78 10.39
C HIS A 241 11.10 -3.62 9.19
N GLN A 242 9.97 -2.91 9.40
CA GLN A 242 8.94 -2.61 8.40
C GLN A 242 8.30 -1.26 8.73
N SER A 243 9.11 -0.19 8.63
CA SER A 243 8.73 1.17 9.03
C SER A 243 7.84 1.87 8.02
N GLN A 244 7.74 1.33 6.83
CA GLN A 244 6.97 1.88 5.71
C GLN A 244 6.33 0.75 4.92
N GLU A 245 5.08 0.94 4.52
CA GLU A 245 4.35 0.03 3.62
C GLU A 245 3.21 0.77 2.95
N PHE A 246 2.86 0.36 1.74
CA PHE A 246 1.68 0.82 1.02
C PHE A 246 1.20 -0.25 0.05
N PHE A 247 -0.04 -0.13 -0.41
CA PHE A 247 -0.59 -1.03 -1.40
C PHE A 247 -0.14 -0.64 -2.82
N GLU A 248 -0.14 -1.63 -3.69
CA GLU A 248 0.06 -1.51 -5.12
C GLU A 248 -1.24 -1.91 -5.84
N VAL A 249 -1.72 -1.05 -6.73
CA VAL A 249 -2.79 -1.36 -7.68
C VAL A 249 -2.16 -1.48 -9.05
N THR A 250 -2.21 -2.68 -9.62
CA THR A 250 -1.54 -3.01 -10.88
C THR A 250 -2.56 -3.37 -11.95
N PHE A 251 -2.37 -2.85 -13.15
CA PHE A 251 -3.21 -3.08 -14.32
C PHE A 251 -2.42 -3.77 -15.43
N ASN A 252 -3.08 -4.64 -16.18
CA ASN A 252 -2.55 -5.11 -17.45
C ASN A 252 -2.33 -3.90 -18.39
N LYS A 253 -1.11 -3.71 -18.89
CA LYS A 253 -0.72 -2.52 -19.65
C LYS A 253 -1.58 -2.33 -20.90
N THR A 254 -1.81 -3.38 -21.67
CA THR A 254 -2.65 -3.30 -22.89
C THR A 254 -4.08 -2.87 -22.56
N LYS A 255 -4.66 -3.41 -21.48
CA LYS A 255 -6.02 -3.04 -21.04
C LYS A 255 -6.09 -1.60 -20.56
N TYR A 256 -5.09 -1.17 -19.78
CA TYR A 256 -5.00 0.20 -19.27
C TYR A 256 -4.84 1.22 -20.41
N GLU A 257 -3.92 0.98 -21.34
CA GLU A 257 -3.64 1.88 -22.48
C GLU A 257 -4.80 1.92 -23.50
N ALA A 258 -5.66 0.90 -23.53
CA ALA A 258 -6.87 0.90 -24.36
C ALA A 258 -8.01 1.76 -23.78
N LEU A 259 -7.93 2.19 -22.52
CA LEU A 259 -8.92 3.09 -21.91
C LEU A 259 -8.73 4.51 -22.46
N PRO A 260 -9.83 5.30 -22.58
CA PRO A 260 -9.73 6.75 -22.77
C PRO A 260 -8.86 7.41 -21.69
N GLU A 261 -8.14 8.47 -22.03
CA GLU A 261 -7.24 9.19 -21.14
C GLU A 261 -7.92 9.65 -19.83
N GLU A 262 -9.19 10.04 -19.92
CA GLU A 262 -9.98 10.42 -18.76
C GLU A 262 -10.17 9.26 -17.76
N LEU A 263 -10.35 8.03 -18.26
CA LEU A 263 -10.50 6.84 -17.41
C LEU A 263 -9.16 6.39 -16.84
N GLN A 264 -8.06 6.52 -17.62
CA GLN A 264 -6.72 6.31 -17.10
C GLN A 264 -6.40 7.28 -15.97
N ALA A 265 -6.72 8.57 -16.14
CA ALA A 265 -6.57 9.59 -15.11
C ALA A 265 -7.40 9.27 -13.86
N ILE A 266 -8.64 8.80 -14.01
CA ILE A 266 -9.47 8.37 -12.88
C ILE A 266 -8.81 7.25 -12.09
N LEU A 267 -8.27 6.21 -12.74
CA LEU A 267 -7.59 5.11 -12.06
C LEU A 267 -6.37 5.60 -11.26
N LYS A 268 -5.58 6.49 -11.84
CA LYS A 268 -4.43 7.11 -11.18
C LYS A 268 -4.84 7.97 -9.99
N TYR A 269 -5.73 8.95 -10.20
CA TYR A 269 -6.10 9.91 -9.16
C TYR A 269 -7.00 9.31 -8.08
N ALA A 270 -7.72 8.21 -8.35
CA ALA A 270 -8.37 7.42 -7.32
C ALA A 270 -7.36 6.84 -6.34
N SER A 271 -6.20 6.38 -6.85
CA SER A 271 -5.10 5.87 -6.02
C SER A 271 -4.52 6.97 -5.13
N GLU A 272 -4.25 8.17 -5.69
CA GLU A 272 -3.76 9.31 -4.91
C GLU A 272 -4.78 9.79 -3.87
N ALA A 273 -6.08 9.85 -4.21
CA ALA A 273 -7.13 10.24 -3.27
C ALA A 273 -7.30 9.23 -2.13
N GLU A 274 -7.05 7.94 -2.38
CA GLU A 274 -7.10 6.90 -1.36
C GLU A 274 -6.00 7.08 -0.31
N ASN A 275 -4.85 7.67 -0.64
CA ASN A 275 -3.75 7.91 0.29
C ASN A 275 -4.20 8.66 1.55
N SER A 276 -4.89 9.78 1.37
CA SER A 276 -5.37 10.60 2.49
C SER A 276 -6.50 9.92 3.25
N ASN A 277 -7.48 9.36 2.52
CA ASN A 277 -8.61 8.68 3.12
C ASN A 277 -8.17 7.49 3.99
N PHE A 278 -7.31 6.63 3.42
CA PHE A 278 -6.76 5.49 4.12
C PHE A 278 -6.08 5.93 5.41
N TYR A 279 -5.14 6.88 5.32
CA TYR A 279 -4.32 7.29 6.45
C TYR A 279 -5.18 7.84 7.60
N TRP A 280 -6.12 8.73 7.30
CA TRP A 280 -6.98 9.34 8.32
C TRP A 280 -7.93 8.34 8.96
N HIS A 281 -8.63 7.56 8.15
CA HIS A 281 -9.60 6.58 8.62
C HIS A 281 -8.93 5.45 9.42
N ASN A 282 -7.89 4.87 8.85
CA ASN A 282 -7.27 3.69 9.48
C ASN A 282 -6.41 4.06 10.70
N THR A 283 -5.74 5.21 10.74
CA THR A 283 -5.05 5.65 11.95
C THR A 283 -6.00 5.79 13.13
N LYS A 284 -7.21 6.34 12.89
CA LYS A 284 -8.25 6.42 13.93
C LYS A 284 -8.71 5.01 14.36
N ARG A 285 -8.98 4.13 13.42
CA ARG A 285 -9.41 2.75 13.68
C ARG A 285 -8.35 1.97 14.45
N TYR A 286 -7.08 2.09 14.06
CA TYR A 286 -5.97 1.46 14.78
C TYR A 286 -5.87 1.93 16.23
N ALA A 287 -6.08 3.22 16.49
CA ALA A 287 -6.07 3.76 17.84
C ALA A 287 -7.22 3.21 18.70
N ASP A 288 -8.43 3.08 18.13
CA ASP A 288 -9.59 2.52 18.83
C ASP A 288 -9.40 1.03 19.13
N ASP A 289 -8.92 0.27 18.15
CA ASP A 289 -8.68 -1.17 18.31
C ASP A 289 -7.52 -1.46 19.25
N LEU A 290 -6.46 -0.64 19.24
CA LEU A 290 -5.38 -0.73 20.22
C LEU A 290 -5.90 -0.50 21.65
N LYS A 291 -6.81 0.47 21.82
CA LYS A 291 -7.46 0.70 23.11
C LYS A 291 -8.26 -0.52 23.55
N THR A 292 -9.05 -1.11 22.65
CA THR A 292 -9.82 -2.33 22.92
C THR A 292 -8.91 -3.52 23.30
N LEU A 293 -7.83 -3.74 22.55
CA LEU A 293 -6.83 -4.78 22.86
C LEU A 293 -6.28 -4.63 24.28
N ARG A 294 -5.88 -3.40 24.66
CA ARG A 294 -5.29 -3.10 25.95
C ARG A 294 -6.32 -3.15 27.09
N ASP A 295 -7.42 -2.40 26.96
CA ASP A 295 -8.33 -2.10 28.06
C ASP A 295 -9.37 -3.21 28.28
N GLU A 296 -9.75 -3.95 27.24
CA GLU A 296 -10.84 -4.94 27.28
C GLU A 296 -10.35 -6.38 27.07
N GLN A 297 -9.26 -6.59 26.31
CA GLN A 297 -8.78 -7.92 25.96
C GLN A 297 -7.49 -8.32 26.70
N GLY A 298 -7.02 -7.48 27.62
CA GLY A 298 -5.90 -7.78 28.52
C GLY A 298 -4.55 -7.94 27.83
N VAL A 299 -4.34 -7.20 26.72
CA VAL A 299 -3.06 -7.17 26.01
C VAL A 299 -2.14 -6.15 26.66
N ASN A 300 -0.92 -6.58 26.99
CA ASN A 300 0.15 -5.69 27.43
C ASN A 300 0.78 -5.05 26.18
N VAL A 301 0.64 -3.74 26.05
CA VAL A 301 1.15 -2.97 24.93
C VAL A 301 2.44 -2.28 25.35
N TYR A 302 3.49 -2.49 24.57
CA TYR A 302 4.81 -1.92 24.82
C TYR A 302 5.27 -1.10 23.61
N ARG A 303 6.08 -0.08 23.88
CA ARG A 303 6.95 0.48 22.84
C ARG A 303 8.17 -0.41 22.73
N THR A 304 8.56 -0.77 21.51
CA THR A 304 9.81 -1.52 21.26
C THR A 304 11.00 -0.80 21.90
N PRO A 305 11.87 -1.50 22.65
CA PRO A 305 13.05 -0.90 23.26
C PRO A 305 13.99 -0.26 22.23
N ASP A 306 14.61 0.85 22.61
CA ASP A 306 15.54 1.57 21.73
C ASP A 306 16.74 0.70 21.33
N SER A 307 17.19 -0.23 22.18
CA SER A 307 18.25 -1.19 21.82
C SER A 307 17.86 -2.11 20.66
N VAL A 308 16.58 -2.54 20.60
CA VAL A 308 16.08 -3.35 19.48
C VAL A 308 16.00 -2.50 18.22
N MET A 309 15.49 -1.26 18.33
CA MET A 309 15.41 -0.36 17.17
C MET A 309 16.79 0.01 16.63
N SER A 310 17.77 0.26 17.50
CA SER A 310 19.17 0.50 17.06
C SER A 310 19.77 -0.71 16.36
N ALA A 311 19.56 -1.91 16.91
CA ALA A 311 20.03 -3.14 16.26
C ALA A 311 19.37 -3.38 14.89
N GLN A 312 18.11 -2.98 14.71
CA GLN A 312 17.45 -3.03 13.40
C GLN A 312 18.10 -2.09 12.38
N LEU A 313 18.50 -0.88 12.77
CA LEU A 313 19.19 0.05 11.88
C LEU A 313 20.58 -0.48 11.49
N GLU A 314 21.34 -1.02 12.43
CA GLU A 314 22.62 -1.68 12.17
C GLU A 314 22.47 -2.88 11.23
N ALA A 315 21.44 -3.71 11.45
CA ALA A 315 21.13 -4.84 10.57
C ALA A 315 20.71 -4.36 9.16
N TRP A 316 19.95 -3.26 9.05
CA TRP A 316 19.63 -2.65 7.76
C TRP A 316 20.88 -2.22 7.00
N ASP A 317 21.86 -1.59 7.64
CA ASP A 317 23.11 -1.18 7.01
C ASP A 317 23.83 -2.40 6.40
N ILE A 318 23.97 -3.49 7.16
CA ILE A 318 24.59 -4.73 6.70
C ILE A 318 23.83 -5.37 5.51
N VAL A 319 22.50 -5.43 5.62
CA VAL A 319 21.63 -6.01 4.57
C VAL A 319 21.70 -5.19 3.28
N VAL A 320 21.61 -3.86 3.38
CA VAL A 320 21.69 -2.95 2.23
C VAL A 320 23.04 -3.07 1.55
N ASP A 321 24.14 -3.04 2.31
CA ASP A 321 25.50 -3.15 1.74
C ASP A 321 25.70 -4.48 1.03
N ARG A 322 25.27 -5.58 1.64
CA ARG A 322 25.35 -6.92 1.05
C ARG A 322 24.58 -7.02 -0.26
N ILE A 323 23.30 -6.63 -0.27
CA ILE A 323 22.44 -6.77 -1.46
C ILE A 323 22.88 -5.79 -2.55
N SER A 324 23.27 -4.56 -2.20
CA SER A 324 23.81 -3.59 -3.16
C SER A 324 25.10 -4.06 -3.83
N GLY A 325 25.90 -4.88 -3.14
CA GLY A 325 27.10 -5.51 -3.73
C GLY A 325 26.77 -6.64 -4.71
N GLU A 326 25.59 -7.22 -4.65
CA GLU A 326 25.11 -8.33 -5.47
C GLU A 326 24.18 -7.89 -6.62
N ASP A 327 23.46 -6.76 -6.45
CA ASP A 327 22.43 -6.25 -7.37
C ASP A 327 22.60 -4.74 -7.58
N GLU A 328 23.14 -4.36 -8.74
CA GLU A 328 23.37 -2.96 -9.13
C GLU A 328 22.04 -2.16 -9.21
N PHE A 329 20.92 -2.82 -9.57
CA PHE A 329 19.65 -2.15 -9.64
C PHE A 329 19.09 -1.87 -8.23
N PHE A 330 19.27 -2.79 -7.30
CA PHE A 330 18.97 -2.56 -5.89
C PHE A 330 19.74 -1.36 -5.34
N ALA A 331 21.06 -1.31 -5.61
CA ALA A 331 21.91 -0.18 -5.23
C ALA A 331 21.41 1.16 -5.81
N LYS A 332 21.03 1.18 -7.11
CA LYS A 332 20.47 2.36 -7.77
C LYS A 332 19.20 2.87 -7.09
N VAL A 333 18.30 1.97 -6.67
CA VAL A 333 17.06 2.34 -5.95
C VAL A 333 17.38 2.90 -4.57
N ILE A 334 18.27 2.25 -3.81
CA ILE A 334 18.72 2.71 -2.48
C ILE A 334 19.35 4.11 -2.57
N ASP A 335 20.21 4.36 -3.55
CA ASP A 335 20.85 5.68 -3.72
C ASP A 335 19.82 6.76 -4.03
N SER A 336 18.83 6.47 -4.89
CA SER A 336 17.72 7.39 -5.18
C SER A 336 16.90 7.70 -3.92
N GLN A 337 16.59 6.67 -3.12
CA GLN A 337 15.86 6.82 -1.85
C GLN A 337 16.64 7.68 -0.85
N LYS A 338 17.95 7.43 -0.68
CA LYS A 338 18.83 8.21 0.22
C LYS A 338 18.85 9.69 -0.14
N VAL A 339 19.04 10.01 -1.42
CA VAL A 339 19.09 11.40 -1.90
C VAL A 339 17.79 12.14 -1.60
N TYR A 340 16.66 11.51 -1.89
CA TYR A 340 15.36 12.13 -1.60
C TYR A 340 15.12 12.28 -0.09
N ALA A 341 15.36 11.22 0.68
CA ALA A 341 15.15 11.20 2.12
C ALA A 341 16.04 12.23 2.82
N GLU A 342 17.34 12.34 2.48
CA GLU A 342 18.24 13.32 3.07
C GLU A 342 17.70 14.74 2.90
N SER A 343 17.24 15.10 1.71
CA SER A 343 16.70 16.44 1.43
C SER A 343 15.39 16.72 2.18
N VAL A 344 14.41 15.81 2.04
CA VAL A 344 13.06 16.00 2.57
C VAL A 344 13.05 15.90 4.10
N MET A 345 13.75 14.91 4.65
CA MET A 345 13.78 14.72 6.10
C MET A 345 14.61 15.78 6.82
N ASN A 346 15.66 16.33 6.18
CA ASN A 346 16.36 17.48 6.72
C ASN A 346 15.40 18.66 6.91
N TYR A 347 14.57 18.97 5.89
CA TYR A 347 13.57 20.04 6.00
C TYR A 347 12.54 19.75 7.10
N LEU A 348 11.97 18.53 7.11
CA LEU A 348 10.94 18.17 8.07
C LEU A 348 11.47 18.19 9.51
N ASN A 349 12.66 17.68 9.76
CA ASN A 349 13.29 17.69 11.07
C ASN A 349 13.59 19.11 11.59
N LEU A 350 13.89 20.05 10.68
CA LEU A 350 14.10 21.46 11.05
C LEU A 350 12.78 22.21 11.26
N ASN A 351 11.74 21.89 10.50
CA ASN A 351 10.51 22.67 10.46
C ASN A 351 9.39 22.12 11.35
N GLN A 352 9.32 20.80 11.55
CA GLN A 352 8.27 20.20 12.38
C GLN A 352 8.57 20.43 13.86
N PRO A 353 7.58 20.90 14.67
CA PRO A 353 7.74 20.95 16.11
C PRO A 353 7.75 19.54 16.71
N ASP A 354 8.31 19.41 17.90
CA ASP A 354 8.23 18.14 18.65
C ASP A 354 6.78 17.86 19.10
N TYR A 355 6.05 17.13 18.31
CA TYR A 355 4.67 16.73 18.63
C TYR A 355 4.57 15.86 19.89
N LYS A 356 5.63 15.14 20.28
CA LYS A 356 5.64 14.36 21.53
C LYS A 356 5.67 15.26 22.74
N LEU A 357 6.39 16.38 22.67
CA LEU A 357 6.40 17.40 23.72
C LEU A 357 4.99 17.98 23.90
N ALA A 358 4.30 18.33 22.80
CA ALA A 358 2.95 18.84 22.87
C ALA A 358 1.97 17.78 23.41
N TYR A 359 2.08 16.53 22.99
CA TYR A 359 1.25 15.44 23.51
C TYR A 359 1.44 15.26 25.02
N ALA A 360 2.68 15.23 25.49
CA ALA A 360 2.97 15.10 26.92
C ALA A 360 2.44 16.29 27.76
N HIS A 361 2.42 17.50 27.18
CA HIS A 361 1.85 18.68 27.84
C HIS A 361 0.34 18.58 28.08
N TYR A 362 -0.41 17.99 27.12
CA TYR A 362 -1.88 17.94 27.22
C TYR A 362 -2.43 16.65 27.84
N PHE A 363 -1.69 15.55 27.75
CA PHE A 363 -2.20 14.22 28.07
C PHE A 363 -1.24 13.37 28.93
N GLY A 364 -0.05 13.87 29.26
CA GLY A 364 0.97 13.19 30.07
C GLY A 364 0.86 13.41 31.56
#